data_7327e917a99ce659587314f24fae22a2
#
_entry.id   7327e917a99ce659587314f24fae22a2
#
_cell.length_a   1.000
_cell.length_b   1.000
_cell.length_c   1.000
_cell.angle_alpha   90.00
_cell.angle_beta   90.00
_cell.angle_gamma   90.00
#
_symmetry.space_group_name_H-M   'P 1'
#
loop_
_entity.id
_entity.type
_entity.pdbx_description
1 polymer ?
#
loop_
_entity_poly.entity_id
_entity_poly.type
_entity_poly.pdbx_seq_one_letter_code
_entity_poly.pdbx_strand_id
1 'polypeptide(L)'
;VSFRGTDDTIIGWKEDFNLSTGVVPAQKRAIEYLQKISEHTDGMLRVGGHSKGGNLAIYGSVMCKSAHEKILEIYSNDGPGFSREFQELPETKEMMPKIIRIIPEYSIIGTLLEHEKEPVIVASSSKGLLQHDAFSWEVQGPALVRRDSLNKTALRFIEILHKWIDGMDTEQKR
;
A
#
# COMPACT_ATOMS: atom_id res chain seq x y z
N VAL A 1 4.56 -10.25 10.34
CA VAL A 1 3.55 -9.29 10.84
C VAL A 1 2.61 -8.94 9.72
N SER A 2 1.29 -9.03 9.94
CA SER A 2 0.30 -8.65 8.94
C SER A 2 -0.64 -7.58 9.51
N PHE A 3 -0.77 -6.48 8.78
CA PHE A 3 -1.74 -5.44 9.09
C PHE A 3 -3.03 -5.71 8.32
N ARG A 4 -4.15 -5.70 9.05
CA ARG A 4 -5.47 -5.83 8.44
C ARG A 4 -5.82 -4.54 7.68
N GLY A 5 -6.42 -4.69 6.51
CA GLY A 5 -7.04 -3.61 5.76
C GLY A 5 -8.34 -3.12 6.41
N THR A 6 -8.98 -2.16 5.76
CA THR A 6 -10.29 -1.66 6.17
C THR A 6 -11.37 -2.68 5.81
N ASP A 7 -12.43 -2.76 6.60
CA ASP A 7 -13.67 -3.43 6.19
C ASP A 7 -14.29 -2.62 5.04
N ASP A 8 -14.98 -3.27 4.09
CA ASP A 8 -15.55 -2.71 2.84
C ASP A 8 -16.62 -1.62 3.05
N THR A 9 -16.40 -0.71 3.99
CA THR A 9 -17.32 0.38 4.29
C THR A 9 -16.86 1.69 3.63
N ILE A 10 -17.83 2.49 3.15
CA ILE A 10 -17.61 3.84 2.59
C ILE A 10 -16.83 4.74 3.57
N ILE A 11 -17.00 4.53 4.89
CA ILE A 11 -16.27 5.24 5.95
C ILE A 11 -14.77 4.89 5.90
N GLY A 12 -14.44 3.63 5.68
CA GLY A 12 -13.05 3.18 5.50
C GLY A 12 -12.36 3.85 4.32
N TRP A 13 -13.03 3.98 3.19
CA TRP A 13 -12.53 4.67 2.00
C TRP A 13 -12.28 6.17 2.24
N LYS A 14 -13.15 6.83 3.03
CA LYS A 14 -12.94 8.24 3.39
C LYS A 14 -11.73 8.44 4.29
N GLU A 15 -11.45 7.51 5.21
CA GLU A 15 -10.22 7.53 6.00
C GLU A 15 -8.98 7.29 5.14
N ASP A 16 -9.09 6.47 4.08
CA ASP A 16 -8.00 6.22 3.14
C ASP A 16 -7.66 7.47 2.30
N PHE A 17 -8.63 8.32 1.96
CA PHE A 17 -8.39 9.64 1.38
C PHE A 17 -7.68 10.60 2.35
N ASN A 18 -7.95 10.50 3.65
CA ASN A 18 -7.27 11.31 4.67
C ASN A 18 -5.78 10.92 4.86
N LEU A 19 -5.34 9.74 4.36
CA LEU A 19 -3.92 9.36 4.32
C LEU A 19 -3.06 10.36 3.54
N SER A 20 -3.65 11.13 2.62
CA SER A 20 -2.96 12.16 1.85
C SER A 20 -2.76 13.47 2.62
N THR A 21 -3.49 13.70 3.71
CA THR A 21 -3.54 14.99 4.41
C THR A 21 -2.84 15.01 5.77
N GLY A 22 -2.37 13.87 6.26
CA GLY A 22 -1.66 13.78 7.54
C GLY A 22 -1.55 12.37 8.10
N VAL A 23 -0.86 12.25 9.24
CA VAL A 23 -0.67 10.98 9.94
C VAL A 23 -1.97 10.57 10.61
N VAL A 24 -2.54 9.45 10.17
CA VAL A 24 -3.78 8.91 10.75
C VAL A 24 -3.50 8.07 12.00
N PRO A 25 -4.48 7.95 12.93
CA PRO A 25 -4.29 7.17 14.16
C PRO A 25 -3.82 5.73 13.91
N ALA A 26 -4.31 5.07 12.85
CA ALA A 26 -3.90 3.72 12.48
C ALA A 26 -2.40 3.61 12.15
N GLN A 27 -1.82 4.61 11.51
CA GLN A 27 -0.38 4.66 11.22
C GLN A 27 0.46 4.77 12.49
N LYS A 28 0.03 5.57 13.48
CA LYS A 28 0.69 5.64 14.79
C LYS A 28 0.65 4.29 15.50
N ARG A 29 -0.50 3.61 15.47
CA ARG A 29 -0.64 2.27 16.05
C ARG A 29 0.21 1.22 15.34
N ALA A 30 0.41 1.35 14.02
CA ALA A 30 1.29 0.45 13.29
C ALA A 30 2.76 0.56 13.77
N ILE A 31 3.25 1.78 14.02
CA ILE A 31 4.59 2.00 14.59
C ILE A 31 4.70 1.35 15.97
N GLU A 32 3.78 1.66 16.89
CA GLU A 32 3.76 1.13 18.26
C GLU A 32 3.74 -0.41 18.27
N TYR A 33 2.95 -1.00 17.37
CA TYR A 33 2.84 -2.44 17.25
C TYR A 33 4.13 -3.08 16.75
N LEU A 34 4.74 -2.53 15.69
CA LEU A 34 6.02 -3.02 15.19
C LEU A 34 7.15 -2.86 16.20
N GLN A 35 7.18 -1.76 16.94
CA GLN A 35 8.15 -1.58 18.02
C GLN A 35 8.03 -2.70 19.06
N LYS A 36 6.82 -2.96 19.56
CA LYS A 36 6.59 -4.05 20.52
C LYS A 36 7.02 -5.41 19.98
N ILE A 37 6.67 -5.74 18.71
CA ILE A 37 7.08 -7.00 18.12
C ILE A 37 8.59 -7.09 18.01
N SER A 38 9.27 -6.04 17.58
CA SER A 38 10.73 -6.01 17.44
C SER A 38 11.46 -6.16 18.75
N GLU A 39 10.88 -5.66 19.85
CA GLU A 39 11.43 -5.81 21.20
C GLU A 39 11.26 -7.22 21.79
N HIS A 40 10.21 -7.95 21.35
CA HIS A 40 9.86 -9.27 21.89
C HIS A 40 10.19 -10.44 20.95
N THR A 41 10.90 -10.21 19.85
CA THR A 41 11.36 -11.27 18.96
C THR A 41 12.83 -11.11 18.62
N ASP A 42 13.57 -12.22 18.65
CA ASP A 42 14.95 -12.27 18.15
C ASP A 42 15.04 -12.56 16.65
N GLY A 43 13.92 -12.94 16.06
CA GLY A 43 13.83 -13.31 14.65
C GLY A 43 13.70 -12.12 13.71
N MET A 44 14.02 -12.37 12.43
CA MET A 44 13.78 -11.43 11.36
C MET A 44 12.29 -11.35 11.01
N LEU A 45 11.86 -10.17 10.55
CA LEU A 45 10.46 -9.86 10.30
C LEU A 45 10.18 -9.70 8.80
N ARG A 46 9.09 -10.29 8.34
CA ARG A 46 8.38 -9.87 7.13
C ARG A 46 7.12 -9.16 7.55
N VAL A 47 6.91 -7.98 6.99
CA VAL A 47 5.77 -7.11 7.32
C VAL A 47 4.92 -6.95 6.08
N GLY A 48 3.60 -7.02 6.21
CA GLY A 48 2.75 -6.86 5.04
C GLY A 48 1.30 -6.57 5.37
N GLY A 49 0.52 -6.30 4.33
CA GLY A 49 -0.90 -6.10 4.43
C GLY A 49 -1.54 -5.88 3.06
N HIS A 50 -2.86 -5.92 3.03
CA HIS A 50 -3.68 -5.68 1.86
C HIS A 50 -4.43 -4.35 2.02
N SER A 51 -4.60 -3.62 0.93
CA SER A 51 -5.32 -2.34 0.92
C SER A 51 -4.71 -1.35 1.92
N LYS A 52 -5.48 -0.73 2.81
CA LYS A 52 -4.99 0.11 3.92
C LYS A 52 -3.92 -0.61 4.76
N GLY A 53 -4.04 -1.93 4.97
CA GLY A 53 -3.02 -2.71 5.66
C GLY A 53 -1.66 -2.70 4.96
N GLY A 54 -1.62 -2.62 3.63
CA GLY A 54 -0.41 -2.44 2.84
C GLY A 54 0.26 -1.08 3.08
N ASN A 55 -0.54 0.00 3.15
CA ASN A 55 -0.06 1.32 3.54
C ASN A 55 0.49 1.31 4.98
N LEU A 56 -0.24 0.72 5.93
CA LEU A 56 0.21 0.61 7.32
C LEU A 56 1.51 -0.20 7.45
N ALA A 57 1.68 -1.24 6.64
CA ALA A 57 2.89 -2.06 6.61
C ALA A 57 4.12 -1.22 6.19
N ILE A 58 3.99 -0.43 5.11
CA ILE A 58 5.06 0.46 4.67
C ILE A 58 5.28 1.56 5.72
N TYR A 59 4.23 2.29 6.11
CA TYR A 59 4.36 3.42 7.04
C TYR A 59 4.98 3.00 8.38
N GLY A 60 4.43 1.94 8.98
CA GLY A 60 4.94 1.42 10.24
C GLY A 60 6.40 0.99 10.16
N SER A 61 6.76 0.28 9.07
CA SER A 61 8.14 -0.18 8.86
C SER A 61 9.13 0.96 8.64
N VAL A 62 8.76 1.99 7.87
CA VAL A 62 9.61 3.16 7.61
C VAL A 62 9.79 3.99 8.87
N MET A 63 8.73 4.22 9.65
CA MET A 63 8.78 5.11 10.80
C MET A 63 9.26 4.43 12.09
N CYS A 64 9.28 3.09 12.15
CA CYS A 64 9.77 2.33 13.31
C CYS A 64 11.27 2.02 13.16
N LYS A 65 12.14 3.02 13.38
CA LYS A 65 13.61 2.89 13.20
C LYS A 65 14.22 1.73 14.01
N SER A 66 13.70 1.45 15.20
CA SER A 66 14.17 0.34 16.03
C SER A 66 13.97 -1.05 15.42
N ALA A 67 13.09 -1.16 14.43
CA ALA A 67 12.81 -2.41 13.73
C ALA A 67 13.54 -2.56 12.38
N HIS A 68 14.20 -1.51 11.86
CA HIS A 68 14.78 -1.49 10.50
C HIS A 68 15.71 -2.66 10.23
N GLU A 69 16.62 -2.98 11.15
CA GLU A 69 17.58 -4.07 10.99
C GLU A 69 16.93 -5.45 11.01
N LYS A 70 15.81 -5.61 11.72
CA LYS A 70 15.04 -6.86 11.79
C LYS A 70 14.10 -7.07 10.60
N ILE A 71 13.73 -6.02 9.87
CA ILE A 71 12.81 -6.13 8.73
C ILE A 71 13.57 -6.59 7.48
N LEU A 72 13.18 -7.75 6.95
CA LEU A 72 13.68 -8.29 5.68
C LEU A 72 12.96 -7.71 4.48
N GLU A 73 11.62 -7.78 4.49
CA GLU A 73 10.75 -7.45 3.37
C GLU A 73 9.46 -6.82 3.87
N ILE A 74 8.92 -5.88 3.08
CA ILE A 74 7.69 -5.17 3.35
C ILE A 74 6.77 -5.36 2.15
N TYR A 75 5.64 -6.04 2.35
CA TYR A 75 4.67 -6.34 1.31
C TYR A 75 3.47 -5.41 1.36
N SER A 76 3.24 -4.65 0.29
CA SER A 76 2.02 -3.87 0.09
C SER A 76 1.21 -4.50 -1.04
N ASN A 77 0.13 -5.18 -0.67
CA ASN A 77 -0.78 -5.82 -1.61
C ASN A 77 -1.93 -4.86 -1.92
N ASP A 78 -1.87 -4.23 -3.08
CA ASP A 78 -2.84 -3.25 -3.58
C ASP A 78 -3.16 -2.13 -2.57
N GLY A 79 -2.12 -1.69 -1.83
CA GLY A 79 -2.22 -0.61 -0.87
C GLY A 79 -1.98 0.75 -1.52
N PRO A 80 -2.67 1.83 -1.07
CA PRO A 80 -2.44 3.17 -1.55
C PRO A 80 -1.05 3.68 -1.19
N GLY A 81 -0.55 4.62 -1.98
CA GLY A 81 0.75 5.27 -1.77
C GLY A 81 0.76 6.30 -0.65
N PHE A 82 1.65 7.27 -0.78
CA PHE A 82 1.92 8.28 0.23
C PHE A 82 2.02 9.66 -0.40
N SER A 83 2.05 10.69 0.44
CA SER A 83 2.38 12.02 -0.01
C SER A 83 3.85 12.09 -0.48
N ARG A 84 4.15 13.10 -1.31
CA ARG A 84 5.50 13.33 -1.81
C ARG A 84 6.49 13.57 -0.68
N GLU A 85 6.06 14.29 0.36
CA GLU A 85 6.90 14.58 1.52
C GLU A 85 7.34 13.29 2.23
N PHE A 86 6.45 12.30 2.36
CA PHE A 86 6.80 10.99 2.94
C PHE A 86 7.78 10.22 2.05
N GLN A 87 7.61 10.27 0.73
CA GLN A 87 8.52 9.60 -0.21
C GLN A 87 9.96 10.17 -0.11
N GLU A 88 10.08 11.48 0.13
CA GLU A 88 11.38 12.16 0.25
C GLU A 88 12.10 11.95 1.58
N LEU A 89 11.46 11.33 2.58
CA LEU A 89 12.10 11.05 3.87
C LEU A 89 13.34 10.16 3.71
N PRO A 90 14.44 10.44 4.42
CA PRO A 90 15.61 9.57 4.44
C PRO A 90 15.29 8.13 4.83
N GLU A 91 14.40 7.93 5.79
CA GLU A 91 13.93 6.63 6.26
C GLU A 91 13.18 5.87 5.17
N THR A 92 12.37 6.55 4.35
CA THR A 92 11.69 5.94 3.22
C THR A 92 12.70 5.46 2.18
N LYS A 93 13.69 6.30 1.85
CA LYS A 93 14.76 5.94 0.90
C LYS A 93 15.61 4.76 1.40
N GLU A 94 15.92 4.73 2.68
CA GLU A 94 16.62 3.60 3.32
C GLU A 94 15.84 2.29 3.20
N MET A 95 14.53 2.33 3.47
CA MET A 95 13.69 1.13 3.48
C MET A 95 13.15 0.72 2.10
N MET A 96 13.28 1.58 1.08
CA MET A 96 12.81 1.35 -0.29
C MET A 96 13.24 0.01 -0.91
N PRO A 97 14.50 -0.45 -0.75
CA PRO A 97 14.92 -1.74 -1.29
C PRO A 97 14.14 -2.93 -0.74
N LYS A 98 13.62 -2.82 0.49
CA LYS A 98 12.87 -3.88 1.18
C LYS A 98 11.37 -3.89 0.82
N ILE A 99 10.87 -2.84 0.15
CA ILE A 99 9.46 -2.72 -0.21
C ILE A 99 9.17 -3.53 -1.47
N ILE A 100 8.13 -4.37 -1.40
CA ILE A 100 7.59 -5.15 -2.50
C ILE A 100 6.11 -4.75 -2.64
N ARG A 101 5.79 -4.12 -3.77
CA ARG A 101 4.42 -3.74 -4.11
C ARG A 101 3.86 -4.77 -5.08
N ILE A 102 2.68 -5.29 -4.79
CA ILE A 102 1.95 -6.22 -5.66
C ILE A 102 0.58 -5.61 -5.92
N ILE A 103 0.21 -5.47 -7.18
CA ILE A 103 -1.08 -4.91 -7.59
C ILE A 103 -1.69 -5.75 -8.71
N PRO A 104 -3.02 -5.88 -8.79
CA PRO A 104 -3.66 -6.54 -9.92
C PRO A 104 -3.57 -5.68 -11.19
N GLU A 105 -3.77 -6.29 -12.36
CA GLU A 105 -3.73 -5.57 -13.63
C GLU A 105 -4.81 -4.48 -13.79
N TYR A 106 -5.88 -4.52 -12.99
CA TYR A 106 -6.86 -3.45 -12.83
C TYR A 106 -6.85 -2.93 -11.39
N SER A 107 -5.77 -2.26 -11.01
CA SER A 107 -5.65 -1.64 -9.69
C SER A 107 -6.02 -0.17 -9.76
N ILE A 108 -6.93 0.26 -8.90
CA ILE A 108 -7.24 1.67 -8.66
C ILE A 108 -6.62 2.10 -7.33
N ILE A 109 -6.82 1.30 -6.28
CA ILE A 109 -6.33 1.62 -4.93
C ILE A 109 -4.81 1.66 -4.88
N GLY A 110 -4.15 0.64 -5.42
CA GLY A 110 -2.68 0.55 -5.44
C GLY A 110 -2.00 1.57 -6.36
N THR A 111 -2.78 2.36 -7.11
CA THR A 111 -2.27 3.47 -7.94
C THR A 111 -2.64 4.86 -7.40
N LEU A 112 -3.38 4.91 -6.28
CA LEU A 112 -3.66 6.18 -5.59
C LEU A 112 -2.42 6.70 -4.90
N LEU A 113 -2.23 8.02 -4.95
CA LEU A 113 -1.08 8.74 -4.39
C LEU A 113 0.25 8.35 -5.07
N GLU A 114 1.36 8.86 -4.53
CA GLU A 114 2.67 8.66 -5.14
C GLU A 114 3.35 7.37 -4.67
N HIS A 115 4.09 6.77 -5.58
CA HIS A 115 4.89 5.57 -5.35
C HIS A 115 6.21 5.68 -6.10
N GLU A 116 7.33 5.55 -5.42
CA GLU A 116 8.64 5.46 -6.08
C GLU A 116 8.98 4.02 -6.53
N LYS A 117 8.43 3.02 -5.83
CA LYS A 117 8.72 1.61 -6.12
C LYS A 117 7.78 1.06 -7.19
N GLU A 118 8.34 0.58 -8.28
CA GLU A 118 7.59 -0.12 -9.32
C GLU A 118 6.88 -1.36 -8.78
N PRO A 119 5.61 -1.58 -9.12
CA PRO A 119 4.86 -2.72 -8.65
C PRO A 119 5.13 -3.99 -9.46
N VAL A 120 4.95 -5.13 -8.82
CA VAL A 120 4.72 -6.41 -9.48
C VAL A 120 3.24 -6.46 -9.86
N ILE A 121 2.92 -6.49 -11.15
CA ILE A 121 1.56 -6.56 -11.65
C ILE A 121 1.17 -8.04 -11.77
N VAL A 122 -0.02 -8.39 -11.28
CA VAL A 122 -0.52 -9.76 -11.26
C VAL A 122 -1.87 -9.91 -11.94
N ALA A 123 -2.12 -11.11 -12.45
CA ALA A 123 -3.39 -11.48 -13.03
C ALA A 123 -4.46 -11.70 -11.93
N SER A 124 -5.71 -11.47 -12.29
CA SER A 124 -6.87 -11.78 -11.46
C SER A 124 -7.96 -12.47 -12.28
N SER A 125 -8.65 -13.41 -11.66
CA SER A 125 -9.85 -14.06 -12.21
C SER A 125 -11.09 -13.16 -12.17
N SER A 126 -11.04 -12.09 -11.35
CA SER A 126 -12.09 -11.08 -11.24
C SER A 126 -11.95 -9.97 -12.31
N LYS A 127 -12.95 -9.09 -12.40
CA LYS A 127 -12.95 -7.97 -13.35
C LYS A 127 -13.09 -6.62 -12.66
N GLY A 128 -12.45 -5.60 -13.23
CA GLY A 128 -12.55 -4.22 -12.76
C GLY A 128 -12.16 -4.09 -11.30
N LEU A 129 -12.92 -3.31 -10.54
CA LEU A 129 -12.65 -3.05 -9.12
C LEU A 129 -12.65 -4.31 -8.23
N LEU A 130 -13.32 -5.39 -8.65
CA LEU A 130 -13.32 -6.65 -7.90
C LEU A 130 -11.94 -7.34 -7.89
N GLN A 131 -11.01 -6.91 -8.74
CA GLN A 131 -9.62 -7.37 -8.67
C GLN A 131 -8.88 -6.89 -7.42
N HIS A 132 -9.42 -5.89 -6.71
CA HIS A 132 -8.89 -5.46 -5.42
C HIS A 132 -8.89 -6.60 -4.38
N ASP A 133 -9.81 -7.56 -4.48
CA ASP A 133 -9.80 -8.75 -3.66
C ASP A 133 -8.59 -9.64 -3.99
N ALA A 134 -7.62 -9.73 -3.09
CA ALA A 134 -6.42 -10.51 -3.27
C ALA A 134 -6.68 -12.03 -3.42
N PHE A 135 -7.83 -12.54 -2.97
CA PHE A 135 -8.22 -13.93 -3.19
C PHE A 135 -8.62 -14.24 -4.64
N SER A 136 -8.85 -13.20 -5.45
CA SER A 136 -9.10 -13.32 -6.89
C SER A 136 -7.81 -13.41 -7.72
N TRP A 137 -6.63 -13.19 -7.13
CA TRP A 137 -5.36 -13.17 -7.84
C TRP A 137 -4.94 -14.58 -8.25
N GLU A 138 -4.53 -14.71 -9.50
CA GLU A 138 -4.18 -16.00 -10.07
C GLU A 138 -2.85 -16.52 -9.55
N VAL A 139 -2.84 -17.81 -9.16
CA VAL A 139 -1.66 -18.52 -8.66
C VAL A 139 -1.34 -19.68 -9.59
N GLN A 140 -0.07 -19.82 -9.94
CA GLN A 140 0.45 -20.98 -10.69
C GLN A 140 1.65 -21.58 -9.96
N GLY A 141 1.47 -22.78 -9.45
CA GLY A 141 2.46 -23.39 -8.58
C GLY A 141 2.68 -22.56 -7.30
N PRO A 142 3.91 -22.20 -6.95
CA PRO A 142 4.21 -21.41 -5.74
C PRO A 142 4.19 -19.88 -5.98
N ALA A 143 3.75 -19.40 -7.14
CA ALA A 143 3.89 -18.00 -7.53
C ALA A 143 2.58 -17.40 -8.06
N LEU A 144 2.44 -16.08 -7.89
CA LEU A 144 1.41 -15.29 -8.55
C LEU A 144 1.71 -15.17 -10.07
N VAL A 145 0.66 -15.26 -10.88
CA VAL A 145 0.76 -15.08 -12.34
C VAL A 145 1.01 -13.61 -12.63
N ARG A 146 2.16 -13.29 -13.22
CA ARG A 146 2.55 -11.90 -13.52
C ARG A 146 1.96 -11.40 -14.82
N ARG A 147 1.83 -10.07 -14.92
CA ARG A 147 1.50 -9.31 -16.11
C ARG A 147 2.56 -8.24 -16.36
N ASP A 148 2.76 -7.88 -17.63
CA ASP A 148 3.77 -6.89 -18.02
C ASP A 148 3.30 -5.44 -17.82
N SER A 149 1.98 -5.22 -17.77
CA SER A 149 1.40 -3.86 -17.66
C SER A 149 0.01 -3.88 -17.04
N LEU A 150 -0.40 -2.71 -16.57
CA LEU A 150 -1.79 -2.47 -16.18
C LEU A 150 -2.73 -2.55 -17.40
N ASN A 151 -3.97 -2.91 -17.14
CA ASN A 151 -5.03 -2.93 -18.14
C ASN A 151 -5.27 -1.51 -18.70
N LYS A 152 -5.42 -1.38 -20.02
CA LYS A 152 -5.61 -0.08 -20.70
C LYS A 152 -6.82 0.70 -20.18
N THR A 153 -7.89 -0.01 -19.78
CA THR A 153 -9.09 0.64 -19.21
C THR A 153 -8.80 1.18 -17.82
N ALA A 154 -8.01 0.45 -17.00
CA ALA A 154 -7.56 0.94 -15.70
C ALA A 154 -6.72 2.21 -15.86
N LEU A 155 -5.74 2.22 -16.76
CA LEU A 155 -4.91 3.40 -17.03
C LEU A 155 -5.73 4.64 -17.36
N ARG A 156 -6.74 4.51 -18.26
CA ARG A 156 -7.64 5.62 -18.59
C ARG A 156 -8.45 6.11 -17.40
N PHE A 157 -8.94 5.20 -16.57
CA PHE A 157 -9.68 5.56 -15.37
C PHE A 157 -8.80 6.29 -14.36
N ILE A 158 -7.57 5.80 -14.15
CA ILE A 158 -6.57 6.42 -13.27
C ILE A 158 -6.24 7.84 -13.74
N GLU A 159 -6.02 8.06 -15.04
CA GLU A 159 -5.77 9.39 -15.59
C GLU A 159 -6.93 10.37 -15.32
N ILE A 160 -8.18 9.91 -15.48
CA ILE A 160 -9.37 10.72 -15.18
C ILE A 160 -9.44 11.04 -13.70
N LEU A 161 -9.20 10.05 -12.83
CA LEU A 161 -9.24 10.18 -11.38
C LEU A 161 -8.18 11.18 -10.88
N HIS A 162 -6.95 11.08 -11.37
CA HIS A 162 -5.88 12.01 -11.03
C HIS A 162 -6.22 13.44 -11.45
N LYS A 163 -6.71 13.64 -12.69
CA LYS A 163 -7.14 14.97 -13.13
C LYS A 163 -8.27 15.54 -12.28
N TRP A 164 -9.18 14.70 -11.84
CA TRP A 164 -10.28 15.12 -10.98
C TRP A 164 -9.79 15.50 -9.58
N ILE A 165 -8.91 14.69 -8.97
CA ILE A 165 -8.30 14.98 -7.66
C ILE A 165 -7.44 16.25 -7.71
N ASP A 166 -6.66 16.44 -8.77
CA ASP A 166 -5.81 17.63 -8.95
C ASP A 166 -6.64 18.90 -9.16
N GLY A 167 -7.82 18.78 -9.76
CA GLY A 167 -8.76 19.88 -9.97
C GLY A 167 -9.57 20.29 -8.73
N MET A 168 -9.53 19.48 -7.65
CA MET A 168 -10.21 19.80 -6.38
C MET A 168 -9.41 20.83 -5.58
N ASP A 169 -10.13 21.80 -4.98
CA ASP A 169 -9.52 22.70 -3.99
C ASP A 169 -9.29 21.99 -2.63
N THR A 170 -8.60 22.69 -1.71
CA THR A 170 -8.22 22.13 -0.40
C THR A 170 -9.43 21.81 0.48
N GLU A 171 -10.56 22.47 0.27
CA GLU A 171 -11.80 22.22 1.02
C GLU A 171 -12.55 20.99 0.50
N GLN A 172 -12.47 20.73 -0.82
CA GLN A 172 -13.05 19.58 -1.48
C GLN A 172 -12.26 18.28 -1.26
N LYS A 173 -10.98 18.41 -0.89
CA LYS A 173 -10.10 17.27 -0.54
C LYS A 173 -10.24 16.79 0.91
N ARG A 174 -11.01 17.50 1.74
CA ARG A 174 -11.36 17.15 3.13
C ARG A 174 -12.74 16.50 3.20
#